data_a525417c60575bcea83654871789e7d5
#
_entry.id   a525417c60575bcea83654871789e7d5
#
_cell.length_a   1.000
_cell.length_b   1.000
_cell.length_c   1.000
_cell.angle_alpha   90.00
_cell.angle_beta   90.00
_cell.angle_gamma   90.00
#
_symmetry.space_group_name_H-M   'P 1'
#
loop_
_entity.id
_entity.type
_entity.pdbx_description
1 polymer ?
#
loop_
_entity_poly.entity_id
_entity_poly.type
_entity_poly.pdbx_seq_one_letter_code
_entity_poly.pdbx_strand_id
1 'polypeptide(L)'
;MPNNEKLKIGVDIGGTNLKFGIVNREGKILAKCSYKFNKTISSTEVVKGLGIEINKFLVTNKIDKKDISGIGIGCPGSIDSTKGICDYSNNLKFNNAPLVDLIEKTTGLKAKAANDANVACLGEARFGSGKNYQNIVFLTLGTGVGGGLVLNGKIYEGKDGKGAELGHSIIELNGRKCTCGRRGC
;
A
#
# COMPACT_ATOMS: atom_id res chain seq x y z
N MET A 1 -14.53 30.96 -4.90
CA MET A 1 -14.83 29.66 -4.22
C MET A 1 -13.71 28.71 -4.56
N PRO A 2 -12.98 28.16 -3.61
CA PRO A 2 -11.85 27.31 -3.92
C PRO A 2 -12.35 25.99 -4.49
N ASN A 3 -11.65 25.54 -5.51
CA ASN A 3 -11.72 24.28 -6.23
C ASN A 3 -12.21 23.13 -5.34
N ASN A 4 -13.28 22.48 -5.80
CA ASN A 4 -13.88 21.28 -5.19
C ASN A 4 -12.97 20.04 -5.48
N GLU A 5 -11.67 20.18 -5.21
CA GLU A 5 -10.68 19.12 -5.45
C GLU A 5 -10.74 18.09 -4.33
N LYS A 6 -11.27 16.92 -4.68
CA LYS A 6 -11.37 15.82 -3.74
C LYS A 6 -9.99 15.32 -3.30
N LEU A 7 -9.80 15.27 -2.01
CA LEU A 7 -8.63 14.72 -1.33
C LEU A 7 -8.62 13.18 -1.41
N LYS A 8 -7.47 12.59 -1.10
CA LYS A 8 -7.30 11.13 -0.99
C LYS A 8 -6.62 10.79 0.32
N ILE A 9 -6.87 9.60 0.82
CA ILE A 9 -6.15 9.04 1.96
C ILE A 9 -5.19 7.99 1.42
N GLY A 10 -3.90 8.12 1.73
CA GLY A 10 -2.90 7.08 1.53
C GLY A 10 -2.64 6.35 2.84
N VAL A 11 -2.59 5.02 2.81
CA VAL A 11 -2.30 4.15 3.94
C VAL A 11 -1.11 3.26 3.60
N ASP A 12 -0.14 3.19 4.52
CA ASP A 12 0.99 2.27 4.51
C ASP A 12 0.88 1.33 5.72
N ILE A 13 0.60 0.06 5.46
CA ILE A 13 0.53 -0.97 6.49
C ILE A 13 1.93 -1.53 6.70
N GLY A 14 2.69 -0.97 7.64
CA GLY A 14 4.00 -1.47 8.02
C GLY A 14 3.93 -2.60 9.05
N GLY A 15 5.06 -3.25 9.29
CA GLY A 15 5.13 -4.41 10.19
C GLY A 15 4.80 -4.13 11.67
N THR A 16 4.87 -2.87 12.12
CA THR A 16 4.58 -2.46 13.51
C THR A 16 3.78 -1.17 13.61
N ASN A 17 3.76 -0.40 12.54
CA ASN A 17 3.08 0.89 12.49
C ASN A 17 2.23 0.94 11.22
N LEU A 18 1.02 1.44 11.38
CA LEU A 18 0.16 1.87 10.31
C LEU A 18 0.38 3.37 10.13
N LYS A 19 0.76 3.78 8.95
CA LYS A 19 0.90 5.20 8.62
C LYS A 19 -0.19 5.58 7.63
N PHE A 20 -0.76 6.73 7.79
CA PHE A 20 -1.72 7.25 6.83
C PHE A 20 -1.69 8.77 6.80
N GLY A 21 -2.14 9.32 5.70
CA GLY A 21 -2.15 10.75 5.49
C GLY A 21 -3.14 11.17 4.42
N ILE A 22 -3.45 12.44 4.42
CA ILE A 22 -4.31 13.09 3.46
C ILE A 22 -3.44 13.73 2.40
N VAL A 23 -3.76 13.46 1.14
CA VAL A 23 -2.98 13.89 -0.02
C VAL A 23 -3.91 14.63 -0.98
N ASN A 24 -3.43 15.75 -1.51
CA ASN A 24 -4.13 16.48 -2.55
C ASN A 24 -3.79 15.91 -3.95
N ARG A 25 -4.36 16.52 -5.00
CA ARG A 25 -4.18 16.07 -6.38
C ARG A 25 -2.73 16.19 -6.89
N GLU A 26 -1.99 17.15 -6.37
CA GLU A 26 -0.58 17.39 -6.71
C GLU A 26 0.39 16.44 -5.99
N GLY A 27 -0.12 15.52 -5.13
CA GLY A 27 0.70 14.61 -4.34
C GLY A 27 1.26 15.21 -3.05
N LYS A 28 0.83 16.43 -2.66
CA LYS A 28 1.26 17.05 -1.41
C LYS A 28 0.52 16.41 -0.22
N ILE A 29 1.27 15.98 0.77
CA ILE A 29 0.73 15.47 2.03
C ILE A 29 0.30 16.68 2.89
N LEU A 30 -0.98 16.79 3.17
CA LEU A 30 -1.58 17.89 3.95
C LEU A 30 -1.57 17.59 5.45
N ALA A 31 -1.79 16.33 5.81
CA ALA A 31 -1.73 15.85 7.19
C ALA A 31 -1.31 14.38 7.19
N LYS A 32 -0.63 13.94 8.25
CA LYS A 32 -0.20 12.55 8.44
C LYS A 32 -0.36 12.09 9.87
N CYS A 33 -0.58 10.81 10.05
CA CYS A 33 -0.68 10.15 11.35
C CYS A 33 0.03 8.80 11.31
N SER A 34 0.44 8.32 12.48
CA SER A 34 0.97 6.97 12.66
C SER A 34 0.28 6.32 13.86
N TYR A 35 -0.15 5.09 13.67
CA TYR A 35 -0.82 4.29 14.68
C TYR A 35 -0.06 2.99 14.90
N LYS A 36 0.28 2.69 16.15
CA LYS A 36 0.90 1.41 16.54
C LYS A 36 -0.20 0.38 16.76
N PHE A 37 -0.05 -0.79 16.19
CA PHE A 37 -0.94 -1.90 16.45
C PHE A 37 -0.22 -3.09 17.09
N ASN A 38 -0.99 -3.90 17.82
CA ASN A 38 -0.48 -5.10 18.43
C ASN A 38 -0.56 -6.26 17.41
N LYS A 39 0.57 -6.93 17.14
CA LYS A 39 0.66 -8.08 16.22
C LYS A 39 -0.02 -9.36 16.73
N THR A 40 -0.48 -9.36 17.97
CA THR A 40 -1.17 -10.53 18.57
C THR A 40 -2.67 -10.56 18.26
N ILE A 41 -3.22 -9.46 17.75
CA ILE A 41 -4.64 -9.39 17.37
C ILE A 41 -4.83 -9.85 15.92
N SER A 42 -6.04 -10.25 15.58
CA SER A 42 -6.38 -10.72 14.24
C SER A 42 -6.22 -9.63 13.17
N SER A 43 -5.98 -10.03 11.92
CA SER A 43 -5.95 -9.12 10.78
C SER A 43 -7.24 -8.29 10.67
N THR A 44 -8.37 -8.89 10.97
CA THR A 44 -9.68 -8.22 10.99
C THR A 44 -9.72 -7.09 12.01
N GLU A 45 -9.21 -7.30 13.21
CA GLU A 45 -9.16 -6.27 14.26
C GLU A 45 -8.18 -5.17 13.93
N VAL A 46 -7.01 -5.51 13.35
CA VAL A 46 -6.03 -4.52 12.88
C VAL A 46 -6.65 -3.59 11.83
N VAL A 47 -7.30 -4.15 10.82
CA VAL A 47 -7.87 -3.38 9.71
C VAL A 47 -9.09 -2.57 10.15
N LYS A 48 -9.95 -3.12 11.01
CA LYS A 48 -11.05 -2.35 11.62
C LYS A 48 -10.53 -1.21 12.49
N GLY A 49 -9.51 -1.47 13.31
CA GLY A 49 -8.84 -0.43 14.12
C GLY A 49 -8.28 0.69 13.27
N LEU A 50 -7.62 0.37 12.15
CA LEU A 50 -7.17 1.36 11.18
C LEU A 50 -8.32 2.22 10.64
N GLY A 51 -9.45 1.62 10.27
CA GLY A 51 -10.62 2.37 9.79
C GLY A 51 -11.18 3.33 10.84
N ILE A 52 -11.19 2.91 12.13
CA ILE A 52 -11.59 3.76 13.25
C ILE A 52 -10.64 4.95 13.40
N GLU A 53 -9.32 4.72 13.35
CA GLU A 53 -8.32 5.78 13.46
C GLU A 53 -8.36 6.74 12.26
N ILE A 54 -8.65 6.26 11.05
CA ILE A 54 -8.89 7.12 9.88
C ILE A 54 -10.10 8.05 10.13
N ASN A 55 -11.20 7.53 10.67
CA ASN A 55 -12.37 8.35 10.99
C ASN A 55 -12.04 9.43 12.04
N LYS A 56 -11.32 9.08 13.10
CA LYS A 56 -10.86 10.05 14.13
C LYS A 56 -9.97 11.11 13.52
N PHE A 57 -9.04 10.71 12.64
CA PHE A 57 -8.11 11.60 11.98
C PHE A 57 -8.81 12.63 11.09
N LEU A 58 -9.85 12.22 10.35
CA LEU A 58 -10.67 13.13 9.56
C LEU A 58 -11.36 14.18 10.45
N VAL A 59 -11.95 13.73 11.56
CA VAL A 59 -12.61 14.64 12.54
C VAL A 59 -11.60 15.62 13.13
N THR A 60 -10.45 15.14 13.58
CA THR A 60 -9.39 15.98 14.18
C THR A 60 -8.88 17.04 13.22
N ASN A 61 -8.78 16.71 11.93
CA ASN A 61 -8.33 17.64 10.89
C ASN A 61 -9.46 18.46 10.27
N LYS A 62 -10.69 18.34 10.78
CA LYS A 62 -11.89 19.05 10.29
C LYS A 62 -12.16 18.82 8.79
N ILE A 63 -11.95 17.59 8.31
CA ILE A 63 -12.14 17.19 6.93
C ILE A 63 -13.43 16.36 6.83
N ASP A 64 -14.34 16.79 5.97
CA ASP A 64 -15.56 16.06 5.70
C ASP A 64 -15.28 14.86 4.76
N LYS A 65 -15.91 13.73 5.03
CA LYS A 65 -15.82 12.53 4.17
C LYS A 65 -16.23 12.79 2.73
N LYS A 66 -17.17 13.72 2.51
CA LYS A 66 -17.59 14.11 1.15
C LYS A 66 -16.46 14.70 0.31
N ASP A 67 -15.42 15.26 0.97
CA ASP A 67 -14.25 15.84 0.32
C ASP A 67 -13.17 14.78 0.01
N ILE A 68 -13.35 13.52 0.47
CA ILE A 68 -12.47 12.40 0.19
C ILE A 68 -12.96 11.59 -1.00
N SER A 69 -12.14 11.42 -2.02
CA SER A 69 -12.46 10.60 -3.20
C SER A 69 -12.23 9.10 -3.00
N GLY A 70 -11.39 8.73 -2.02
CA GLY A 70 -11.10 7.33 -1.71
C GLY A 70 -9.81 7.14 -0.92
N ILE A 71 -9.58 5.87 -0.56
CA ILE A 71 -8.45 5.40 0.25
C ILE A 71 -7.59 4.47 -0.61
N GLY A 72 -6.28 4.72 -0.69
CA GLY A 72 -5.29 3.81 -1.28
C GLY A 72 -4.50 3.12 -0.17
N ILE A 73 -4.38 1.80 -0.21
CA ILE A 73 -3.73 0.99 0.82
C ILE A 73 -2.53 0.27 0.20
N GLY A 74 -1.32 0.55 0.71
CA GLY A 74 -0.13 -0.24 0.51
C GLY A 74 0.01 -1.27 1.63
N CYS A 75 0.15 -2.54 1.27
CA CYS A 75 0.29 -3.62 2.24
C CYS A 75 1.40 -4.59 1.79
N PRO A 76 2.34 -4.95 2.67
CA PRO A 76 3.38 -5.92 2.34
C PRO A 76 2.79 -7.32 2.20
N GLY A 77 3.27 -8.06 1.20
CA GLY A 77 2.86 -9.43 0.93
C GLY A 77 2.13 -9.58 -0.40
N SER A 78 1.47 -10.72 -0.56
CA SER A 78 0.68 -11.05 -1.76
C SER A 78 -0.70 -10.43 -1.65
N ILE A 79 -0.98 -9.45 -2.50
CA ILE A 79 -2.26 -8.72 -2.51
C ILE A 79 -2.99 -8.99 -3.83
N ASP A 80 -4.19 -9.55 -3.74
CA ASP A 80 -5.12 -9.56 -4.86
C ASP A 80 -5.77 -8.17 -4.97
N SER A 81 -5.21 -7.31 -5.81
CA SER A 81 -5.67 -5.93 -5.98
C SER A 81 -7.08 -5.84 -6.57
N THR A 82 -7.53 -6.86 -7.28
CA THR A 82 -8.88 -6.94 -7.86
C THR A 82 -9.94 -7.18 -6.79
N LYS A 83 -9.66 -8.09 -5.86
CA LYS A 83 -10.57 -8.41 -4.74
C LYS A 83 -10.34 -7.53 -3.51
N GLY A 84 -9.19 -6.85 -3.43
CA GLY A 84 -8.81 -6.05 -2.25
C GLY A 84 -8.48 -6.90 -1.04
N ILE A 85 -7.90 -8.09 -1.25
CA ILE A 85 -7.59 -9.08 -0.23
C ILE A 85 -6.07 -9.22 -0.11
N CYS A 86 -5.57 -9.25 1.11
CA CYS A 86 -4.22 -9.74 1.39
C CYS A 86 -4.29 -11.27 1.51
N ASP A 87 -3.88 -12.00 0.45
CA ASP A 87 -3.83 -13.44 0.47
C ASP A 87 -2.88 -13.94 1.56
N TYR A 88 -1.70 -13.32 1.63
CA TYR A 88 -0.69 -13.70 2.60
C TYR A 88 0.32 -12.57 2.84
N SER A 89 0.60 -12.31 4.13
CA SER A 89 1.69 -11.44 4.56
C SER A 89 2.42 -12.05 5.76
N ASN A 90 3.66 -12.48 5.55
CA ASN A 90 4.47 -13.07 6.62
C ASN A 90 4.77 -12.07 7.74
N ASN A 91 5.10 -10.84 7.35
CA ASN A 91 5.47 -9.77 8.29
C ASN A 91 4.31 -9.35 9.20
N LEU A 92 3.08 -9.40 8.68
CA LEU A 92 1.86 -9.02 9.38
C LEU A 92 1.11 -10.23 9.97
N LYS A 93 1.50 -11.45 9.61
CA LYS A 93 0.75 -12.68 9.91
C LYS A 93 -0.69 -12.64 9.37
N PHE A 94 -0.90 -11.95 8.26
CA PHE A 94 -2.19 -11.91 7.58
C PHE A 94 -2.34 -13.13 6.67
N ASN A 95 -3.57 -13.66 6.64
CA ASN A 95 -3.98 -14.74 5.77
C ASN A 95 -5.42 -14.49 5.35
N ASN A 96 -5.68 -14.38 4.05
CA ASN A 96 -6.98 -14.05 3.46
C ASN A 96 -7.67 -12.85 4.15
N ALA A 97 -6.90 -11.78 4.41
CA ALA A 97 -7.41 -10.60 5.08
C ALA A 97 -8.16 -9.67 4.10
N PRO A 98 -9.47 -9.43 4.27
CA PRO A 98 -10.28 -8.61 3.36
C PRO A 98 -10.08 -7.11 3.65
N LEU A 99 -8.94 -6.54 3.19
CA LEU A 99 -8.51 -5.19 3.50
C LEU A 99 -9.53 -4.14 3.05
N VAL A 100 -9.93 -4.20 1.77
CA VAL A 100 -10.82 -3.20 1.18
C VAL A 100 -12.19 -3.25 1.82
N ASP A 101 -12.78 -4.44 1.93
CA ASP A 101 -14.13 -4.62 2.49
C ASP A 101 -14.23 -4.09 3.93
N LEU A 102 -13.24 -4.40 4.78
CA LEU A 102 -13.23 -3.95 6.17
C LEU A 102 -13.03 -2.43 6.28
N ILE A 103 -12.16 -1.82 5.46
CA ILE A 103 -11.97 -0.38 5.44
C ILE A 103 -13.21 0.34 4.92
N GLU A 104 -13.81 -0.13 3.82
CA GLU A 104 -15.04 0.46 3.28
C GLU A 104 -16.19 0.39 4.29
N LYS A 105 -16.39 -0.77 4.94
CA LYS A 105 -17.41 -0.93 5.99
C LYS A 105 -17.19 -0.02 7.19
N THR A 106 -15.93 0.19 7.59
CA THR A 106 -15.63 0.98 8.80
C THR A 106 -15.64 2.47 8.52
N THR A 107 -15.17 2.90 7.34
CA THR A 107 -15.02 4.32 7.01
C THR A 107 -16.19 4.89 6.22
N GLY A 108 -16.90 4.06 5.45
CA GLY A 108 -17.90 4.48 4.47
C GLY A 108 -17.29 5.06 3.19
N LEU A 109 -15.96 4.98 3.02
CA LEU A 109 -15.23 5.51 1.87
C LEU A 109 -14.75 4.37 0.96
N LYS A 110 -14.76 4.60 -0.36
CA LYS A 110 -14.20 3.63 -1.32
C LYS A 110 -12.71 3.43 -1.12
N ALA A 111 -12.24 2.19 -1.21
CA ALA A 111 -10.85 1.84 -1.02
C ALA A 111 -10.29 0.96 -2.14
N LYS A 112 -8.96 0.98 -2.29
CA LYS A 112 -8.19 0.04 -3.11
C LYS A 112 -6.94 -0.38 -2.35
N ALA A 113 -6.51 -1.62 -2.53
CA ALA A 113 -5.29 -2.14 -1.93
C ALA A 113 -4.37 -2.74 -3.00
N ALA A 114 -3.06 -2.58 -2.81
CA ALA A 114 -2.04 -3.22 -3.62
C ALA A 114 -0.78 -3.49 -2.76
N ASN A 115 0.20 -4.21 -3.34
CA ASN A 115 1.48 -4.42 -2.69
C ASN A 115 2.18 -3.09 -2.39
N ASP A 116 2.87 -2.99 -1.25
CA ASP A 116 3.55 -1.79 -0.77
C ASP A 116 4.61 -1.25 -1.73
N ALA A 117 5.44 -2.11 -2.33
CA ALA A 117 6.43 -1.69 -3.32
C ALA A 117 5.78 -1.20 -4.62
N ASN A 118 4.67 -1.82 -5.05
CA ASN A 118 3.92 -1.38 -6.21
C ASN A 118 3.30 0.02 -6.01
N VAL A 119 2.70 0.29 -4.84
CA VAL A 119 2.14 1.63 -4.58
C VAL A 119 3.23 2.68 -4.41
N ALA A 120 4.40 2.33 -3.84
CA ALA A 120 5.55 3.21 -3.78
C ALA A 120 6.09 3.54 -5.17
N CYS A 121 6.25 2.53 -6.04
CA CYS A 121 6.62 2.72 -7.45
C CYS A 121 5.65 3.64 -8.17
N LEU A 122 4.35 3.45 -8.00
CA LEU A 122 3.32 4.31 -8.59
C LEU A 122 3.39 5.74 -8.06
N GLY A 123 3.70 5.91 -6.77
CA GLY A 123 3.93 7.21 -6.15
C GLY A 123 5.09 7.95 -6.79
N GLU A 124 6.25 7.30 -6.96
CA GLU A 124 7.42 7.84 -7.64
C GLU A 124 7.15 8.16 -9.12
N ALA A 125 6.40 7.30 -9.80
CA ALA A 125 6.00 7.51 -11.19
C ALA A 125 5.08 8.74 -11.37
N ARG A 126 4.26 9.07 -10.38
CA ARG A 126 3.29 10.16 -10.46
C ARG A 126 3.81 11.47 -9.92
N PHE A 127 4.56 11.45 -8.82
CA PHE A 127 4.90 12.64 -8.04
C PHE A 127 6.39 12.76 -7.72
N GLY A 128 7.16 11.67 -7.90
CA GLY A 128 8.57 11.61 -7.56
C GLY A 128 9.50 11.68 -8.78
N SER A 129 10.66 11.03 -8.64
CA SER A 129 11.74 11.03 -9.64
C SER A 129 11.37 10.34 -10.96
N GLY A 130 10.34 9.48 -10.93
CA GLY A 130 9.81 8.80 -12.12
C GLY A 130 8.82 9.60 -12.97
N LYS A 131 8.41 10.81 -12.56
CA LYS A 131 7.28 11.57 -13.13
C LYS A 131 7.31 11.75 -14.64
N ASN A 132 8.48 11.83 -15.24
CA ASN A 132 8.65 12.09 -16.67
C ASN A 132 8.93 10.83 -17.50
N TYR A 133 8.85 9.64 -16.89
CA TYR A 133 9.18 8.38 -17.53
C TYR A 133 7.95 7.49 -17.70
N GLN A 134 7.85 6.84 -18.85
CA GLN A 134 6.79 5.89 -19.17
C GLN A 134 7.11 4.47 -18.67
N ASN A 135 8.41 4.18 -18.52
CA ASN A 135 8.88 2.87 -18.09
C ASN A 135 9.85 3.06 -16.91
N ILE A 136 9.57 2.39 -15.79
CA ILE A 136 10.29 2.56 -14.55
C ILE A 136 10.53 1.21 -13.93
N VAL A 137 11.77 0.96 -13.52
CA VAL A 137 12.13 -0.11 -12.58
C VAL A 137 12.38 0.54 -11.23
N PHE A 138 11.63 0.14 -10.24
CA PHE A 138 11.72 0.66 -8.88
C PHE A 138 12.17 -0.45 -7.94
N LEU A 139 13.17 -0.17 -7.10
CA LEU A 139 13.67 -1.10 -6.08
C LEU A 139 13.60 -0.45 -4.71
N THR A 140 13.09 -1.19 -3.73
CA THR A 140 13.15 -0.80 -2.32
C THR A 140 14.21 -1.63 -1.62
N LEU A 141 15.12 -0.96 -0.91
CA LEU A 141 16.19 -1.59 -0.13
C LEU A 141 15.89 -1.39 1.35
N GLY A 142 15.61 -2.48 2.06
CA GLY A 142 15.27 -2.45 3.48
C GLY A 142 15.60 -3.79 4.13
N THR A 143 14.69 -4.36 4.93
CA THR A 143 14.81 -5.72 5.48
C THR A 143 15.00 -6.76 4.38
N GLY A 144 14.42 -6.52 3.21
CA GLY A 144 14.60 -7.26 1.98
C GLY A 144 14.70 -6.33 0.79
N VAL A 145 14.62 -6.88 -0.41
CA VAL A 145 14.54 -6.13 -1.66
C VAL A 145 13.14 -6.30 -2.21
N GLY A 146 12.40 -5.20 -2.28
CA GLY A 146 11.12 -5.14 -2.99
C GLY A 146 11.28 -4.54 -4.37
N GLY A 147 10.25 -4.63 -5.19
CA GLY A 147 10.27 -4.07 -6.53
C GLY A 147 8.90 -3.66 -7.03
N GLY A 148 8.90 -2.75 -7.99
CA GLY A 148 7.74 -2.34 -8.76
C GLY A 148 8.14 -1.99 -10.18
N LEU A 149 7.23 -2.19 -11.11
CA LEU A 149 7.43 -1.89 -12.52
C LEU A 149 6.31 -0.98 -13.02
N VAL A 150 6.69 0.09 -13.69
CA VAL A 150 5.74 0.84 -14.54
C VAL A 150 6.12 0.60 -15.99
N LEU A 151 5.15 0.18 -16.79
CA LEU A 151 5.32 -0.07 -18.22
C LEU A 151 4.25 0.72 -18.97
N ASN A 152 4.69 1.54 -19.93
CA ASN A 152 3.81 2.43 -20.69
C ASN A 152 2.90 3.30 -19.81
N GLY A 153 3.46 3.85 -18.71
CA GLY A 153 2.76 4.70 -17.76
C GLY A 153 1.78 3.99 -16.82
N LYS A 154 1.74 2.65 -16.83
CA LYS A 154 0.87 1.84 -15.98
C LYS A 154 1.68 0.93 -15.07
N ILE A 155 1.24 0.80 -13.81
CA ILE A 155 1.84 -0.17 -12.90
C ILE A 155 1.62 -1.59 -13.43
N TYR A 156 2.69 -2.39 -13.44
CA TYR A 156 2.63 -3.79 -13.83
C TYR A 156 2.46 -4.66 -12.59
N GLU A 157 1.27 -5.17 -12.42
CA GLU A 157 0.94 -6.02 -11.27
C GLU A 157 1.00 -7.53 -11.59
N GLY A 158 1.24 -7.89 -12.86
CA GLY A 158 1.21 -9.29 -13.29
C GLY A 158 -0.19 -9.91 -13.12
N LYS A 159 -0.23 -11.23 -12.98
CA LYS A 159 -1.47 -11.93 -12.68
C LYS A 159 -1.82 -11.77 -11.19
N ASP A 160 -3.04 -11.33 -10.92
CA ASP A 160 -3.63 -11.22 -9.56
C ASP A 160 -2.80 -10.35 -8.59
N GLY A 161 -2.08 -9.33 -9.09
CA GLY A 161 -1.28 -8.43 -8.25
C GLY A 161 0.06 -8.99 -7.77
N LYS A 162 0.51 -10.14 -8.31
CA LYS A 162 1.69 -10.90 -7.85
C LYS A 162 2.93 -10.72 -8.75
N GLY A 163 2.91 -9.76 -9.65
CA GLY A 163 4.04 -9.43 -10.53
C GLY A 163 5.08 -8.55 -9.85
N ALA A 164 6.19 -8.35 -10.57
CA ALA A 164 7.27 -7.43 -10.19
C ALA A 164 8.00 -7.77 -8.87
N GLU A 165 8.05 -9.04 -8.49
CA GLU A 165 8.81 -9.55 -7.35
C GLU A 165 10.34 -9.56 -7.64
N LEU A 166 10.89 -8.38 -7.96
CA LEU A 166 12.26 -8.20 -8.50
C LEU A 166 13.34 -8.69 -7.52
N GLY A 167 13.13 -8.50 -6.21
CA GLY A 167 14.04 -8.98 -5.19
C GLY A 167 14.17 -10.51 -5.11
N HIS A 168 13.24 -11.22 -5.74
CA HIS A 168 13.26 -12.67 -5.84
C HIS A 168 13.80 -13.20 -7.17
N SER A 169 14.28 -12.32 -8.06
CA SER A 169 15.05 -12.73 -9.24
C SER A 169 16.36 -13.39 -8.81
N ILE A 170 16.68 -14.54 -9.41
CA ILE A 170 17.95 -15.25 -9.11
C ILE A 170 19.07 -14.52 -9.83
N ILE A 171 20.01 -13.96 -9.09
CA ILE A 171 21.19 -13.26 -9.60
C ILE A 171 22.49 -14.07 -9.38
N GLU A 172 22.46 -15.07 -8.51
CA GLU A 172 23.59 -15.93 -8.21
C GLU A 172 23.14 -17.41 -8.20
N LEU A 173 23.58 -18.17 -9.20
CA LEU A 173 23.26 -19.61 -9.27
C LEU A 173 23.82 -20.34 -8.05
N ASN A 174 23.01 -21.14 -7.36
CA ASN A 174 23.34 -21.82 -6.12
C ASN A 174 23.76 -20.90 -4.95
N GLY A 175 23.46 -19.62 -5.04
CA GLY A 175 23.76 -18.63 -4.00
C GLY A 175 23.03 -18.87 -2.68
N ARG A 176 22.97 -17.84 -1.84
CA ARG A 176 22.38 -17.90 -0.49
C ARG A 176 20.93 -18.38 -0.52
N LYS A 177 20.54 -19.13 0.51
CA LYS A 177 19.15 -19.54 0.69
C LYS A 177 18.27 -18.31 0.95
N CYS A 178 17.20 -18.16 0.19
CA CYS A 178 16.20 -17.12 0.36
C CYS A 178 15.01 -17.65 1.16
N THR A 179 14.33 -16.76 1.88
CA THR A 179 13.09 -17.09 2.62
C THR A 179 11.93 -17.53 1.72
N CYS A 180 11.98 -17.19 0.42
CA CYS A 180 11.01 -17.69 -0.57
C CYS A 180 11.18 -19.18 -0.93
N GLY A 181 12.17 -19.87 -0.35
CA GLY A 181 12.48 -21.28 -0.61
C GLY A 181 13.52 -21.51 -1.70
N ARG A 182 13.81 -20.53 -2.55
CA ARG A 182 14.84 -20.60 -3.61
C ARG A 182 16.23 -20.20 -3.10
N ARG A 183 17.22 -20.26 -4.00
CA ARG A 183 18.59 -19.79 -3.74
C ARG A 183 18.97 -18.71 -4.74
N GLY A 184 19.83 -17.78 -4.31
CA GLY A 184 20.46 -16.79 -5.18
C GLY A 184 19.60 -15.56 -5.50
N CYS A 185 18.49 -15.37 -4.78
CA CYS A 185 17.72 -14.14 -4.90
C CYS A 185 18.55 -12.93 -4.44
#